data_c94012130faff4117713c9820c5cffa6
#
_entry.id   c94012130faff4117713c9820c5cffa6
#
_cell.length_a   1.000
_cell.length_b   1.000
_cell.length_c   1.000
_cell.angle_alpha   90.00
_cell.angle_beta   90.00
_cell.angle_gamma   90.00
#
_symmetry.space_group_name_H-M   'P 1'
#
loop_
_entity.id
_entity.type
_entity.pdbx_description
1 polymer ?
#
loop_
_entity_poly.entity_id
_entity_poly.type
_entity_poly.pdbx_seq_one_letter_code
_entity_poly.pdbx_strand_id
1 'polypeptide(L)'
;MNRDMSFFGRRVAFIGAHPDDIEIGAGALIAHIVPHTEVLCVTLSDNQKNPDLKNVVHEHYRSMEVLGVPRQQVVVGTFETRRFPHARQEILEYLIQLNREFMPEIVFTHTRADIHQDHATVTEEVLRAFRGTTVLGFDVLRSSYGFFPNFLVEVTEEDVQKKLQALAQYKTYETKYYFNPDITRSTLIRHGALAERPYAEGFDTLRIIGVFACSS
;
A
#
# COMPACT_ATOMS: atom_id res chain seq x y z
N MET A 1 -15.62 -9.16 -20.94
CA MET A 1 -16.18 -7.83 -20.67
C MET A 1 -15.00 -6.98 -20.17
N ASN A 2 -14.45 -6.09 -21.03
CA ASN A 2 -13.38 -5.19 -20.62
C ASN A 2 -13.94 -4.26 -19.53
N ARG A 3 -13.60 -4.49 -18.27
CA ARG A 3 -13.90 -3.55 -17.19
C ARG A 3 -12.95 -2.37 -17.35
N ASP A 4 -13.54 -1.20 -17.47
CA ASP A 4 -12.77 0.03 -17.63
C ASP A 4 -11.99 0.32 -16.34
N MET A 5 -10.67 0.27 -16.42
CA MET A 5 -9.73 0.59 -15.32
C MET A 5 -9.57 2.11 -15.13
N SER A 6 -10.45 2.92 -15.72
CA SER A 6 -10.36 4.38 -15.74
C SER A 6 -10.28 5.03 -14.36
N PHE A 7 -10.79 4.36 -13.31
CA PHE A 7 -10.74 4.88 -11.95
C PHE A 7 -9.30 5.05 -11.43
N PHE A 8 -8.41 4.09 -11.74
CA PHE A 8 -7.02 4.13 -11.21
C PHE A 8 -6.13 5.12 -11.94
N GLY A 9 -6.57 5.68 -13.08
CA GLY A 9 -5.77 6.60 -13.86
C GLY A 9 -4.52 5.94 -14.46
N ARG A 10 -3.50 6.77 -14.71
CA ARG A 10 -2.26 6.32 -15.34
C ARG A 10 -1.14 6.07 -14.33
N ARG A 11 -1.16 6.76 -13.18
CA ARG A 11 -0.10 6.70 -12.17
C ARG A 11 -0.70 6.58 -10.78
N VAL A 12 -0.28 5.52 -10.08
CA VAL A 12 -0.72 5.23 -8.72
C VAL A 12 0.50 5.07 -7.82
N ALA A 13 0.51 5.73 -6.67
CA ALA A 13 1.54 5.56 -5.67
C ALA A 13 1.02 4.79 -4.45
N PHE A 14 1.82 3.87 -3.95
CA PHE A 14 1.60 3.17 -2.68
C PHE A 14 2.71 3.58 -1.71
N ILE A 15 2.34 4.13 -0.56
CA ILE A 15 3.28 4.68 0.42
C ILE A 15 3.06 4.00 1.76
N GLY A 16 4.04 3.20 2.17
CA GLY A 16 4.08 2.49 3.45
C GLY A 16 5.22 2.99 4.35
N ALA A 17 5.13 2.68 5.63
CA ALA A 17 6.17 3.02 6.60
C ALA A 17 7.33 2.02 6.55
N HIS A 18 7.03 0.72 6.50
CA HIS A 18 7.99 -0.37 6.63
C HIS A 18 7.88 -1.37 5.47
N PRO A 19 8.94 -2.16 5.21
CA PRO A 19 8.84 -3.32 4.33
C PRO A 19 7.77 -4.30 4.86
N ASP A 20 6.84 -4.70 4.04
CA ASP A 20 5.66 -5.54 4.23
C ASP A 20 4.31 -4.80 4.26
N ASP A 21 4.24 -3.56 4.70
CA ASP A 21 2.99 -2.80 4.87
C ASP A 21 2.17 -2.73 3.58
N ILE A 22 2.82 -2.39 2.47
CA ILE A 22 2.17 -2.21 1.15
C ILE A 22 1.61 -3.54 0.66
N GLU A 23 2.39 -4.62 0.77
CA GLU A 23 1.97 -5.94 0.33
C GLU A 23 0.83 -6.50 1.18
N ILE A 24 0.87 -6.26 2.49
CA ILE A 24 -0.22 -6.64 3.40
C ILE A 24 -1.49 -5.86 3.04
N GLY A 25 -1.37 -4.55 2.85
CA GLY A 25 -2.50 -3.65 2.66
C GLY A 25 -3.11 -3.67 1.27
N ALA A 26 -2.28 -3.82 0.21
CA ALA A 26 -2.69 -3.57 -1.18
C ALA A 26 -2.08 -4.55 -2.21
N GLY A 27 -1.50 -5.67 -1.78
CA GLY A 27 -0.74 -6.55 -2.67
C GLY A 27 -1.57 -7.16 -3.81
N ALA A 28 -2.83 -7.51 -3.59
CA ALA A 28 -3.68 -8.06 -4.63
C ALA A 28 -4.10 -6.99 -5.65
N LEU A 29 -4.39 -5.77 -5.19
CA LEU A 29 -4.65 -4.62 -6.07
C LEU A 29 -3.42 -4.30 -6.92
N ILE A 30 -2.23 -4.26 -6.34
CA ILE A 30 -0.98 -4.00 -7.09
C ILE A 30 -0.82 -5.03 -8.21
N ALA A 31 -0.92 -6.33 -7.90
CA ALA A 31 -0.82 -7.39 -8.89
C ALA A 31 -1.85 -7.24 -10.02
N HIS A 32 -3.04 -6.73 -9.69
CA HIS A 32 -4.14 -6.50 -10.63
C HIS A 32 -3.87 -5.34 -11.59
N ILE A 33 -3.33 -4.20 -11.08
CA ILE A 33 -3.23 -2.96 -11.87
C ILE A 33 -1.88 -2.78 -12.57
N VAL A 34 -0.80 -3.38 -12.09
CA VAL A 34 0.57 -3.23 -12.65
C VAL A 34 0.63 -3.45 -14.17
N PRO A 35 -0.14 -4.38 -14.80
CA PRO A 35 -0.09 -4.56 -16.25
C PRO A 35 -0.61 -3.36 -17.05
N HIS A 36 -1.36 -2.44 -16.41
CA HIS A 36 -2.11 -1.38 -17.09
C HIS A 36 -1.85 0.03 -16.55
N THR A 37 -1.14 0.13 -15.42
CA THR A 37 -0.98 1.37 -14.64
C THR A 37 0.47 1.49 -14.21
N GLU A 38 1.04 2.68 -14.33
CA GLU A 38 2.36 2.97 -13.76
C GLU A 38 2.25 3.05 -12.23
N VAL A 39 2.88 2.10 -11.54
CA VAL A 39 2.82 1.96 -10.09
C VAL A 39 4.15 2.35 -9.47
N LEU A 40 4.11 3.20 -8.43
CA LEU A 40 5.27 3.53 -7.60
C LEU A 40 5.01 3.03 -6.18
N CYS A 41 5.89 2.16 -5.67
CA CYS A 41 5.86 1.67 -4.29
C CYS A 41 6.99 2.32 -3.48
N VAL A 42 6.63 3.04 -2.42
CA VAL A 42 7.57 3.76 -1.56
C VAL A 42 7.43 3.27 -0.13
N THR A 43 8.48 2.67 0.39
CA THR A 43 8.60 2.29 1.80
C THR A 43 9.59 3.24 2.47
N LEU A 44 9.17 3.95 3.52
CA LEU A 44 9.96 5.04 4.09
C LEU A 44 11.11 4.58 4.98
N SER A 45 11.05 3.39 5.56
CA SER A 45 12.11 2.81 6.40
C SER A 45 12.70 1.55 5.79
N ASP A 46 14.00 1.36 5.95
CA ASP A 46 14.70 0.12 5.62
C ASP A 46 14.81 -0.86 6.81
N ASN A 47 14.32 -0.48 7.98
CA ASN A 47 14.37 -1.26 9.24
C ASN A 47 15.81 -1.67 9.69
N GLN A 48 16.88 -1.09 9.12
CA GLN A 48 18.27 -1.56 9.30
C GLN A 48 18.81 -1.44 10.73
N LYS A 49 18.18 -0.62 11.58
CA LYS A 49 18.62 -0.50 12.99
C LYS A 49 18.29 -1.73 13.84
N ASN A 50 17.44 -2.62 13.36
CA ASN A 50 17.19 -3.90 14.01
C ASN A 50 18.00 -5.00 13.31
N PRO A 51 19.04 -5.58 13.97
CA PRO A 51 19.88 -6.61 13.36
C PRO A 51 19.14 -7.88 12.97
N ASP A 52 17.98 -8.17 13.59
CA ASP A 52 17.14 -9.32 13.26
C ASP A 52 16.43 -9.12 11.90
N LEU A 53 16.35 -7.88 11.40
CA LEU A 53 15.67 -7.51 10.16
C LEU A 53 16.62 -7.22 8.99
N LYS A 54 17.90 -7.63 9.08
CA LYS A 54 18.93 -7.34 8.07
C LYS A 54 18.60 -7.77 6.64
N ASN A 55 17.72 -8.77 6.47
CA ASN A 55 17.34 -9.30 5.17
C ASN A 55 16.03 -8.70 4.63
N VAL A 56 15.29 -7.97 5.45
CA VAL A 56 13.90 -7.56 5.14
C VAL A 56 13.80 -6.69 3.88
N VAL A 57 14.78 -5.82 3.62
CA VAL A 57 14.80 -5.00 2.40
C VAL A 57 14.97 -5.85 1.16
N HIS A 58 15.81 -6.88 1.21
CA HIS A 58 15.99 -7.80 0.09
C HIS A 58 14.73 -8.65 -0.14
N GLU A 59 14.07 -9.07 0.93
CA GLU A 59 12.81 -9.80 0.88
C GLU A 59 11.69 -8.90 0.30
N HIS A 60 11.67 -7.61 0.67
CA HIS A 60 10.75 -6.61 0.11
C HIS A 60 10.89 -6.48 -1.41
N TYR A 61 12.12 -6.34 -1.92
CA TYR A 61 12.32 -6.26 -3.38
C TYR A 61 11.84 -7.51 -4.11
N ARG A 62 12.08 -8.70 -3.55
CA ARG A 62 11.57 -9.95 -4.12
C ARG A 62 10.04 -10.03 -4.07
N SER A 63 9.45 -9.57 -2.99
CA SER A 63 8.01 -9.49 -2.82
C SER A 63 7.37 -8.60 -3.90
N MET A 64 7.92 -7.41 -4.12
CA MET A 64 7.46 -6.49 -5.15
C MET A 64 7.66 -7.04 -6.58
N GLU A 65 8.74 -7.78 -6.83
CA GLU A 65 8.97 -8.48 -8.10
C GLU A 65 7.88 -9.53 -8.37
N VAL A 66 7.46 -10.29 -7.37
CA VAL A 66 6.35 -11.27 -7.48
C VAL A 66 5.04 -10.57 -7.82
N LEU A 67 4.79 -9.37 -7.28
CA LEU A 67 3.61 -8.56 -7.64
C LEU A 67 3.70 -7.95 -9.05
N GLY A 68 4.86 -8.04 -9.70
CA GLY A 68 5.11 -7.50 -11.05
C GLY A 68 5.58 -6.05 -11.07
N VAL A 69 5.92 -5.46 -9.91
CA VAL A 69 6.42 -4.08 -9.84
C VAL A 69 7.88 -4.03 -10.30
N PRO A 70 8.21 -3.25 -11.37
CA PRO A 70 9.58 -3.09 -11.82
C PRO A 70 10.50 -2.54 -10.72
N ARG A 71 11.73 -3.06 -10.64
CA ARG A 71 12.70 -2.69 -9.58
C ARG A 71 12.91 -1.17 -9.42
N GLN A 72 12.91 -0.43 -10.52
CA GLN A 72 13.06 1.03 -10.54
C GLN A 72 11.85 1.79 -9.98
N GLN A 73 10.72 1.12 -9.84
CA GLN A 73 9.49 1.66 -9.26
C GLN A 73 9.32 1.27 -7.78
N VAL A 74 10.32 0.64 -7.18
CA VAL A 74 10.36 0.30 -5.76
C VAL A 74 11.42 1.16 -5.07
N VAL A 75 11.00 2.05 -4.20
CA VAL A 75 11.86 2.97 -3.45
C VAL A 75 11.82 2.60 -1.97
N VAL A 76 13.00 2.47 -1.37
CA VAL A 76 13.15 2.24 0.07
C VAL A 76 13.94 3.39 0.67
N GLY A 77 13.30 4.14 1.57
CA GLY A 77 13.90 5.21 2.34
C GLY A 77 14.68 4.68 3.55
N THR A 78 15.27 5.61 4.28
CA THR A 78 16.14 5.30 5.44
C THR A 78 15.68 5.99 6.73
N PHE A 79 14.41 6.41 6.79
CA PHE A 79 13.85 6.96 8.02
C PHE A 79 13.86 5.92 9.13
N GLU A 80 14.23 6.35 10.32
CA GLU A 80 14.39 5.43 11.46
C GLU A 80 13.04 4.93 11.97
N THR A 81 12.83 3.61 11.92
CA THR A 81 11.65 2.92 12.48
C THR A 81 11.40 3.35 13.92
N ARG A 82 10.15 3.60 14.28
CA ARG A 82 9.66 4.10 15.59
C ARG A 82 10.08 5.54 15.91
N ARG A 83 10.63 6.27 14.93
CA ARG A 83 11.07 7.66 15.07
C ARG A 83 10.41 8.62 14.09
N PHE A 84 9.47 8.16 13.26
CA PHE A 84 8.79 9.00 12.29
C PHE A 84 8.12 10.24 12.89
N PRO A 85 7.51 10.18 14.10
CA PRO A 85 6.97 11.38 14.74
C PRO A 85 8.01 12.49 14.98
N HIS A 86 9.31 12.15 15.09
CA HIS A 86 10.38 13.12 15.24
C HIS A 86 10.93 13.63 13.90
N ALA A 87 10.67 12.92 12.80
CA ALA A 87 11.12 13.23 11.43
C ALA A 87 9.96 13.71 10.53
N ARG A 88 8.87 14.23 11.10
CA ARG A 88 7.66 14.61 10.36
C ARG A 88 7.93 15.59 9.23
N GLN A 89 8.76 16.61 9.50
CA GLN A 89 9.04 17.65 8.51
C GLN A 89 9.87 17.08 7.34
N GLU A 90 10.87 16.27 7.65
CA GLU A 90 11.73 15.63 6.65
C GLU A 90 10.92 14.64 5.78
N ILE A 91 10.01 13.88 6.39
CA ILE A 91 9.08 12.99 5.68
C ILE A 91 8.16 13.81 4.78
N LEU A 92 7.60 14.92 5.26
CA LEU A 92 6.76 15.79 4.46
C LEU A 92 7.48 16.35 3.23
N GLU A 93 8.71 16.88 3.42
CA GLU A 93 9.52 17.43 2.31
C GLU A 93 9.84 16.34 1.27
N TYR A 94 10.21 15.16 1.74
CA TYR A 94 10.45 14.01 0.87
C TYR A 94 9.20 13.64 0.03
N LEU A 95 8.02 13.58 0.67
CA LEU A 95 6.76 13.27 0.00
C LEU A 95 6.31 14.37 -0.97
N ILE A 96 6.57 15.65 -0.65
CA ILE A 96 6.31 16.78 -1.56
C ILE A 96 7.18 16.66 -2.82
N GLN A 97 8.47 16.32 -2.66
CA GLN A 97 9.35 16.09 -3.80
C GLN A 97 8.84 14.92 -4.66
N LEU A 98 8.52 13.80 -4.05
CA LEU A 98 7.96 12.63 -4.72
C LEU A 98 6.68 12.96 -5.50
N ASN A 99 5.79 13.77 -4.92
CA ASN A 99 4.58 14.23 -5.59
C ASN A 99 4.89 15.06 -6.85
N ARG A 100 5.89 15.92 -6.81
CA ARG A 100 6.31 16.73 -7.97
C ARG A 100 6.93 15.89 -9.08
N GLU A 101 7.69 14.85 -8.72
CA GLU A 101 8.40 14.01 -9.68
C GLU A 101 7.48 12.97 -10.33
N PHE A 102 6.66 12.28 -9.53
CA PHE A 102 5.81 11.19 -10.01
C PHE A 102 4.40 11.65 -10.41
N MET A 103 3.85 12.70 -9.76
CA MET A 103 2.51 13.25 -9.99
C MET A 103 1.41 12.16 -10.01
N PRO A 104 1.21 11.40 -8.95
CA PRO A 104 0.21 10.33 -8.91
C PRO A 104 -1.22 10.90 -8.96
N GLU A 105 -2.12 10.18 -9.62
CA GLU A 105 -3.56 10.50 -9.65
C GLU A 105 -4.27 9.94 -8.41
N ILE A 106 -3.77 8.81 -7.90
CA ILE A 106 -4.23 8.20 -6.65
C ILE A 106 -3.03 7.81 -5.79
N VAL A 107 -3.16 8.01 -4.50
CA VAL A 107 -2.19 7.56 -3.50
C VAL A 107 -2.88 6.61 -2.52
N PHE A 108 -2.26 5.46 -2.30
CA PHE A 108 -2.61 4.55 -1.22
C PHE A 108 -1.60 4.68 -0.08
N THR A 109 -2.08 4.73 1.16
CA THR A 109 -1.26 4.80 2.36
C THR A 109 -1.95 4.08 3.51
N HIS A 110 -1.44 4.16 4.74
CA HIS A 110 -2.11 3.55 5.88
C HIS A 110 -3.46 4.20 6.19
N THR A 111 -4.40 3.40 6.73
CA THR A 111 -5.66 3.93 7.26
C THR A 111 -5.41 4.82 8.49
N ARG A 112 -6.33 5.77 8.75
CA ARG A 112 -6.32 6.54 10.00
C ARG A 112 -6.66 5.71 11.24
N ALA A 113 -7.25 4.53 11.06
CA ALA A 113 -7.54 3.61 12.14
C ALA A 113 -6.31 2.85 12.65
N ASP A 114 -5.14 3.04 12.02
CA ASP A 114 -3.90 2.40 12.44
C ASP A 114 -3.28 3.10 13.64
N ILE A 115 -3.00 2.34 14.70
CA ILE A 115 -2.43 2.86 15.96
C ILE A 115 -0.90 2.89 15.98
N HIS A 116 -0.22 2.35 14.95
CA HIS A 116 1.23 2.41 14.88
C HIS A 116 1.68 3.86 14.62
N GLN A 117 2.54 4.40 15.48
CA GLN A 117 2.94 5.82 15.41
C GLN A 117 3.59 6.22 14.08
N ASP A 118 4.37 5.31 13.45
CA ASP A 118 4.99 5.59 12.15
C ASP A 118 3.94 5.59 11.04
N HIS A 119 2.97 4.64 11.06
CA HIS A 119 1.86 4.58 10.09
C HIS A 119 0.99 5.84 10.18
N ALA A 120 0.62 6.24 11.41
CA ALA A 120 -0.13 7.48 11.64
C ALA A 120 0.62 8.71 11.10
N THR A 121 1.94 8.78 11.33
CA THR A 121 2.77 9.87 10.79
C THR A 121 2.78 9.87 9.26
N VAL A 122 2.97 8.70 8.62
CA VAL A 122 2.95 8.59 7.15
C VAL A 122 1.61 9.06 6.59
N THR A 123 0.50 8.61 7.16
CA THR A 123 -0.85 9.00 6.72
C THR A 123 -1.07 10.51 6.81
N GLU A 124 -0.67 11.13 7.91
CA GLU A 124 -0.77 12.57 8.12
C GLU A 124 0.05 13.36 7.09
N GLU A 125 1.30 12.95 6.86
CA GLU A 125 2.18 13.67 5.95
C GLU A 125 1.82 13.40 4.47
N VAL A 126 1.32 12.23 4.12
CA VAL A 126 0.73 11.95 2.79
C VAL A 126 -0.45 12.88 2.53
N LEU A 127 -1.39 13.02 3.46
CA LEU A 127 -2.54 13.93 3.31
C LEU A 127 -2.13 15.40 3.15
N ARG A 128 -0.99 15.80 3.70
CA ARG A 128 -0.43 17.15 3.56
C ARG A 128 0.32 17.33 2.23
N ALA A 129 1.11 16.32 1.82
CA ALA A 129 1.94 16.39 0.61
C ALA A 129 1.11 16.28 -0.68
N PHE A 130 0.03 15.48 -0.67
CA PHE A 130 -0.79 15.16 -1.85
C PHE A 130 -2.17 15.82 -1.80
N ARG A 131 -2.24 17.13 -1.54
CA ARG A 131 -3.51 17.87 -1.30
C ARG A 131 -4.50 17.81 -2.47
N GLY A 132 -4.02 17.76 -3.69
CA GLY A 132 -4.83 17.73 -4.91
C GLY A 132 -5.07 16.33 -5.47
N THR A 133 -4.80 15.28 -4.69
CA THR A 133 -4.81 13.88 -5.12
C THR A 133 -5.84 13.08 -4.32
N THR A 134 -6.49 12.10 -4.94
CA THR A 134 -7.29 11.10 -4.24
C THR A 134 -6.38 10.25 -3.34
N VAL A 135 -6.75 10.09 -2.07
CA VAL A 135 -5.99 9.32 -1.08
C VAL A 135 -6.88 8.27 -0.45
N LEU A 136 -6.44 7.01 -0.50
CA LEU A 136 -7.11 5.83 0.05
C LEU A 136 -6.22 5.18 1.11
N GLY A 137 -6.84 4.70 2.18
CA GLY A 137 -6.17 4.06 3.29
C GLY A 137 -6.25 2.55 3.23
N PHE A 138 -5.13 1.84 3.34
CA PHE A 138 -5.09 0.39 3.45
C PHE A 138 -4.92 -0.08 4.90
N ASP A 139 -5.34 -1.31 5.12
CA ASP A 139 -5.28 -1.99 6.41
C ASP A 139 -3.93 -2.71 6.60
N VAL A 140 -3.31 -2.53 7.75
CA VAL A 140 -2.29 -3.44 8.26
C VAL A 140 -2.87 -4.14 9.49
N LEU A 141 -3.36 -5.34 9.30
CA LEU A 141 -4.19 -6.11 10.26
C LEU A 141 -3.68 -6.08 11.69
N ARG A 142 -2.37 -6.04 11.88
CA ARG A 142 -1.71 -6.04 13.18
C ARG A 142 -2.01 -4.80 14.02
N SER A 143 -2.22 -3.65 13.39
CA SER A 143 -2.30 -2.35 14.05
C SER A 143 -3.54 -1.52 13.73
N SER A 144 -4.40 -1.97 12.81
CA SER A 144 -5.58 -1.23 12.38
C SER A 144 -6.85 -1.70 13.09
N TYR A 145 -7.00 -1.37 14.35
CA TYR A 145 -8.08 -1.89 15.21
C TYR A 145 -9.49 -1.38 14.87
N GLY A 146 -9.60 -0.23 14.22
CA GLY A 146 -10.89 0.39 13.88
C GLY A 146 -11.16 0.43 12.37
N PHE A 147 -10.43 -0.35 11.57
CA PHE A 147 -10.57 -0.33 10.13
C PHE A 147 -11.91 -0.90 9.67
N PHE A 148 -12.62 -0.12 8.87
CA PHE A 148 -13.83 -0.53 8.18
C PHE A 148 -13.78 0.00 6.73
N PRO A 149 -13.60 -0.88 5.73
CA PRO A 149 -13.46 -0.45 4.35
C PRO A 149 -14.77 0.11 3.80
N ASN A 150 -14.69 1.23 3.10
CA ASN A 150 -15.80 1.85 2.36
C ASN A 150 -15.51 2.00 0.86
N PHE A 151 -14.32 1.57 0.44
CA PHE A 151 -13.92 1.44 -0.95
C PHE A 151 -13.39 0.02 -1.17
N LEU A 152 -14.06 -0.74 -2.01
CA LEU A 152 -13.79 -2.16 -2.24
C LEU A 152 -13.38 -2.36 -3.69
N VAL A 153 -12.25 -3.01 -3.93
CA VAL A 153 -11.75 -3.33 -5.27
C VAL A 153 -11.82 -4.83 -5.46
N GLU A 154 -12.63 -5.28 -6.42
CA GLU A 154 -12.66 -6.68 -6.83
C GLU A 154 -11.28 -7.11 -7.35
N VAL A 155 -10.80 -8.26 -6.87
CA VAL A 155 -9.56 -8.89 -7.32
C VAL A 155 -9.83 -10.33 -7.73
N THR A 156 -8.97 -10.89 -8.58
CA THR A 156 -9.11 -12.27 -9.07
C THR A 156 -8.41 -13.27 -8.14
N GLU A 157 -8.69 -14.55 -8.29
CA GLU A 157 -7.93 -15.60 -7.60
C GLU A 157 -6.43 -15.53 -7.94
N GLU A 158 -6.06 -15.16 -9.18
CA GLU A 158 -4.66 -15.01 -9.58
C GLU A 158 -3.98 -13.87 -8.79
N ASP A 159 -4.67 -12.74 -8.59
CA ASP A 159 -4.16 -11.61 -7.80
C ASP A 159 -3.98 -12.02 -6.32
N VAL A 160 -4.93 -12.79 -5.78
CA VAL A 160 -4.83 -13.37 -4.43
C VAL A 160 -3.59 -14.25 -4.32
N GLN A 161 -3.37 -15.16 -5.28
CA GLN A 161 -2.20 -16.04 -5.28
C GLN A 161 -0.89 -15.25 -5.36
N LYS A 162 -0.81 -14.22 -6.20
CA LYS A 162 0.36 -13.34 -6.28
C LYS A 162 0.64 -12.63 -4.96
N LYS A 163 -0.40 -12.10 -4.29
CA LYS A 163 -0.26 -11.50 -2.95
C LYS A 163 0.30 -12.50 -1.94
N LEU A 164 -0.25 -13.72 -1.89
CA LEU A 164 0.24 -14.76 -0.97
C LEU A 164 1.70 -15.15 -1.27
N GLN A 165 2.06 -15.30 -2.54
CA GLN A 165 3.44 -15.59 -2.96
C GLN A 165 4.40 -14.45 -2.64
N ALA A 166 3.96 -13.21 -2.78
CA ALA A 166 4.74 -12.02 -2.42
C ALA A 166 5.01 -11.99 -0.90
N LEU A 167 3.99 -12.17 -0.07
CA LEU A 167 4.14 -12.24 1.39
C LEU A 167 5.04 -13.42 1.82
N ALA A 168 5.02 -14.54 1.10
CA ALA A 168 5.88 -15.69 1.37
C ALA A 168 7.38 -15.44 1.09
N GLN A 169 7.75 -14.31 0.45
CA GLN A 169 9.15 -13.91 0.29
C GLN A 169 9.77 -13.43 1.61
N TYR A 170 8.96 -12.99 2.56
CA TYR A 170 9.40 -12.52 3.87
C TYR A 170 9.73 -13.66 4.83
N LYS A 171 10.89 -14.30 4.65
CA LYS A 171 11.37 -15.37 5.58
C LYS A 171 11.63 -14.85 6.98
N THR A 172 12.02 -13.58 7.08
CA THR A 172 12.18 -12.87 8.35
C THR A 172 10.89 -12.85 9.19
N TYR A 173 9.72 -12.91 8.54
CA TYR A 173 8.40 -12.83 9.20
C TYR A 173 7.58 -14.11 9.13
N GLU A 174 8.11 -15.22 8.62
CA GLU A 174 7.36 -16.48 8.44
C GLU A 174 6.71 -17.02 9.71
N THR A 175 7.27 -16.73 10.89
CA THR A 175 6.70 -17.13 12.19
C THR A 175 5.69 -16.13 12.75
N LYS A 176 5.48 -14.99 12.09
CA LYS A 176 4.53 -13.98 12.54
C LYS A 176 3.11 -14.38 12.17
N TYR A 177 2.22 -14.38 13.17
CA TYR A 177 0.85 -14.84 13.00
C TYR A 177 0.09 -14.09 11.89
N TYR A 178 0.32 -12.78 11.75
CA TYR A 178 -0.31 -11.95 10.72
C TYR A 178 0.23 -12.18 9.30
N PHE A 179 1.29 -12.99 9.12
CA PHE A 179 1.77 -13.49 7.83
C PHE A 179 1.15 -14.84 7.43
N ASN A 180 0.26 -15.41 8.26
CA ASN A 180 -0.45 -16.64 7.91
C ASN A 180 -1.28 -16.42 6.64
N PRO A 181 -1.08 -17.23 5.57
CA PRO A 181 -1.78 -17.09 4.31
C PRO A 181 -3.30 -17.22 4.44
N ASP A 182 -3.79 -18.03 5.40
CA ASP A 182 -5.22 -18.21 5.64
C ASP A 182 -5.87 -16.93 6.17
N ILE A 183 -5.15 -16.14 6.98
CA ILE A 183 -5.62 -14.84 7.47
C ILE A 183 -5.75 -13.86 6.30
N THR A 184 -4.72 -13.75 5.47
CA THR A 184 -4.74 -12.89 4.29
C THR A 184 -5.89 -13.27 3.36
N ARG A 185 -6.04 -14.56 3.04
CA ARG A 185 -7.13 -15.05 2.18
C ARG A 185 -8.51 -14.78 2.79
N SER A 186 -8.68 -15.03 4.08
CA SER A 186 -9.95 -14.78 4.80
C SER A 186 -10.35 -13.31 4.78
N THR A 187 -9.37 -12.39 4.89
CA THR A 187 -9.60 -10.95 4.79
C THR A 187 -10.13 -10.58 3.40
N LEU A 188 -9.52 -11.10 2.33
CA LEU A 188 -9.96 -10.86 0.96
C LEU A 188 -11.35 -11.45 0.68
N ILE A 189 -11.67 -12.64 1.21
CA ILE A 189 -13.01 -13.24 1.15
C ILE A 189 -14.02 -12.38 1.89
N ARG A 190 -13.69 -11.91 3.11
CA ARG A 190 -14.58 -11.04 3.89
C ARG A 190 -14.88 -9.73 3.15
N HIS A 191 -13.88 -9.09 2.56
CA HIS A 191 -14.08 -7.88 1.76
C HIS A 191 -14.87 -8.19 0.48
N GLY A 192 -14.60 -9.33 -0.14
CA GLY A 192 -15.38 -9.83 -1.29
C GLY A 192 -16.86 -9.98 -0.97
N ALA A 193 -17.18 -10.58 0.19
CA ALA A 193 -18.56 -10.73 0.64
C ALA A 193 -19.29 -9.39 0.81
N LEU A 194 -18.61 -8.33 1.28
CA LEU A 194 -19.17 -6.98 1.37
C LEU A 194 -19.48 -6.37 -0.01
N ALA A 195 -18.76 -6.80 -1.05
CA ALA A 195 -18.91 -6.33 -2.43
C ALA A 195 -19.74 -7.25 -3.32
N GLU A 196 -20.29 -8.37 -2.79
CA GLU A 196 -20.91 -9.45 -3.56
C GLU A 196 -19.98 -10.02 -4.65
N ARG A 197 -18.71 -10.21 -4.29
CA ARG A 197 -17.64 -10.75 -5.14
C ARG A 197 -16.90 -11.89 -4.41
N PRO A 198 -16.24 -12.80 -5.15
CA PRO A 198 -15.42 -13.85 -4.53
C PRO A 198 -14.31 -13.30 -3.65
N TYR A 199 -13.61 -12.27 -4.14
CA TYR A 199 -12.52 -11.58 -3.44
C TYR A 199 -12.55 -10.08 -3.71
N ALA A 200 -12.19 -9.30 -2.70
CA ALA A 200 -11.90 -7.87 -2.85
C ALA A 200 -10.78 -7.45 -1.89
N GLU A 201 -10.04 -6.42 -2.26
CA GLU A 201 -9.25 -5.66 -1.30
C GLU A 201 -10.04 -4.45 -0.84
N GLY A 202 -9.96 -4.16 0.46
CA GLY A 202 -10.73 -3.10 1.10
C GLY A 202 -9.85 -1.93 1.52
N PHE A 203 -10.36 -0.73 1.27
CA PHE A 203 -9.70 0.52 1.61
C PHE A 203 -10.68 1.46 2.30
N ASP A 204 -10.20 2.40 3.10
CA ASP A 204 -11.00 3.53 3.56
C ASP A 204 -10.70 4.78 2.72
N THR A 205 -11.72 5.60 2.53
CA THR A 205 -11.59 6.84 1.77
C THR A 205 -11.10 7.96 2.69
N LEU A 206 -9.83 8.35 2.53
CA LEU A 206 -9.24 9.47 3.27
C LEU A 206 -9.54 10.81 2.58
N ARG A 207 -9.51 10.82 1.24
CA ARG A 207 -9.89 11.96 0.38
C ARG A 207 -10.23 11.47 -1.02
N ILE A 208 -11.31 11.95 -1.60
CA ILE A 208 -11.63 11.78 -3.04
C ILE A 208 -11.63 13.15 -3.70
N ILE A 209 -10.95 13.26 -4.83
CA ILE A 209 -10.99 14.41 -5.72
C ILE A 209 -11.76 13.99 -6.99
N GLY A 210 -12.93 14.56 -7.19
CA GLY A 210 -13.69 14.38 -8.41
C GLY A 210 -13.20 15.35 -9.50
N VAL A 211 -12.81 14.82 -10.66
CA VAL A 211 -12.49 15.63 -11.83
C VAL A 211 -13.65 15.53 -12.80
N PHE A 212 -14.34 16.62 -13.04
CA PHE A 212 -15.34 16.70 -14.09
C PHE A 212 -14.65 17.11 -15.40
N ALA A 213 -14.66 16.23 -16.39
CA ALA A 213 -14.25 16.62 -17.74
C ALA A 213 -15.28 17.65 -18.25
N CYS A 214 -14.90 18.91 -18.36
CA CYS A 214 -15.64 19.85 -19.17
C CYS A 214 -15.43 19.46 -20.64
N SER A 215 -16.45 18.93 -21.31
CA SER A 215 -16.44 18.83 -22.75
C SER A 215 -16.31 20.26 -23.33
N SER A 216 -15.11 20.53 -23.86
CA SER A 216 -14.84 21.73 -24.69
C SER A 216 -15.51 21.59 -26.05
#